data_9c6edef685ae90b0c74aa22536eb53ca
#
_entry.id   9c6edef685ae90b0c74aa22536eb53ca
#
_cell.length_a   1.000
_cell.length_b   1.000
_cell.length_c   1.000
_cell.angle_alpha   90.00
_cell.angle_beta   90.00
_cell.angle_gamma   90.00
#
_symmetry.space_group_name_H-M   'P 1'
#
loop_
_entity.id
_entity.type
_entity.pdbx_description
1 polymer ?
#
loop_
_entity_poly.entity_id
_entity_poly.type
_entity_poly.pdbx_seq_one_letter_code
_entity_poly.pdbx_strand_id
1 'polypeptide(L)'
;MIPLNMTPTPELKSAQNLTSADYLAQRVKEAYQALGSENIADVESLYTTDIYFEDPSHAIQGKPSLMRYFSNQFKNLDKCSFKFHSTITNETDIFMTWTMFVNHSKLRGGETIRVEGTSYLRTRNGKIYYHRDYFDMGAMLYEHLPLIGRIIQRIKQRLGQ
;
A
#
# COMPACT_ATOMS: atom_id res chain seq x y z
N MET A 1 -39.17 3.34 -25.40
CA MET A 1 -39.01 3.60 -23.95
C MET A 1 -38.39 2.34 -23.35
N ILE A 2 -37.05 2.34 -23.16
CA ILE A 2 -36.29 1.18 -22.63
C ILE A 2 -36.11 1.43 -21.13
N PRO A 3 -36.46 0.51 -20.23
CA PRO A 3 -36.31 0.70 -18.80
C PRO A 3 -34.82 0.64 -18.46
N LEU A 4 -34.32 1.66 -17.72
CA LEU A 4 -33.00 1.65 -17.09
C LEU A 4 -32.94 0.47 -16.12
N ASN A 5 -32.11 -0.49 -16.44
CA ASN A 5 -31.83 -1.62 -15.59
C ASN A 5 -30.94 -1.16 -14.43
N MET A 6 -31.44 -1.36 -13.22
CA MET A 6 -30.79 -1.03 -11.97
C MET A 6 -29.47 -1.80 -11.86
N THR A 7 -28.35 -1.08 -11.65
CA THR A 7 -27.09 -1.66 -11.20
C THR A 7 -27.33 -2.39 -9.87
N PRO A 8 -26.92 -3.64 -9.71
CA PRO A 8 -27.01 -4.31 -8.41
C PRO A 8 -26.10 -3.59 -7.41
N THR A 9 -26.68 -3.14 -6.33
CA THR A 9 -25.95 -2.67 -5.14
C THR A 9 -25.08 -3.82 -4.65
N PRO A 10 -23.76 -3.60 -4.35
CA PRO A 10 -22.94 -4.66 -3.78
C PRO A 10 -23.54 -5.07 -2.44
N GLU A 11 -23.98 -6.32 -2.34
CA GLU A 11 -24.46 -6.91 -1.08
C GLU A 11 -23.37 -6.75 -0.02
N LEU A 12 -23.69 -6.03 1.04
CA LEU A 12 -22.90 -6.02 2.28
C LEU A 12 -22.85 -7.47 2.78
N LYS A 13 -21.68 -8.08 2.75
CA LYS A 13 -21.44 -9.38 3.40
C LYS A 13 -21.89 -9.26 4.86
N SER A 14 -22.86 -10.05 5.25
CA SER A 14 -23.36 -10.07 6.63
C SER A 14 -22.22 -10.47 7.57
N ALA A 15 -22.19 -9.94 8.79
CA ALA A 15 -21.14 -10.13 9.80
C ALA A 15 -20.88 -11.60 10.22
N GLN A 16 -21.61 -12.56 9.66
CA GLN A 16 -21.57 -13.97 10.08
C GLN A 16 -20.68 -14.90 9.25
N ASN A 17 -19.98 -14.39 8.18
CA ASN A 17 -19.12 -15.21 7.31
C ASN A 17 -17.82 -14.52 6.92
N LEU A 18 -17.13 -13.88 7.88
CA LEU A 18 -15.80 -13.34 7.64
C LEU A 18 -14.79 -14.49 7.46
N THR A 19 -14.03 -14.46 6.36
CA THR A 19 -12.96 -15.43 6.09
C THR A 19 -11.70 -15.09 6.90
N SER A 20 -10.77 -16.04 6.98
CA SER A 20 -9.44 -15.77 7.54
C SER A 20 -8.73 -14.61 6.83
N ALA A 21 -8.93 -14.47 5.52
CA ALA A 21 -8.38 -13.37 4.73
C ALA A 21 -9.03 -12.03 5.09
N ASP A 22 -10.35 -11.98 5.32
CA ASP A 22 -11.04 -10.75 5.76
C ASP A 22 -10.49 -10.26 7.11
N TYR A 23 -10.31 -11.19 8.06
CA TYR A 23 -9.73 -10.87 9.36
C TYR A 23 -8.28 -10.36 9.23
N LEU A 24 -7.46 -11.03 8.41
CA LEU A 24 -6.08 -10.60 8.18
C LEU A 24 -6.02 -9.24 7.48
N ALA A 25 -6.90 -8.99 6.51
CA ALA A 25 -7.01 -7.70 5.84
C ALA A 25 -7.30 -6.55 6.83
N GLN A 26 -8.17 -6.79 7.80
CA GLN A 26 -8.46 -5.81 8.85
C GLN A 26 -7.23 -5.55 9.72
N ARG A 27 -6.52 -6.60 10.14
CA ARG A 27 -5.26 -6.47 10.90
C ARG A 27 -4.18 -5.70 10.13
N VAL A 28 -4.08 -5.93 8.82
CA VAL A 28 -3.15 -5.17 7.95
C VAL A 28 -3.49 -3.68 8.00
N LYS A 29 -4.77 -3.32 7.83
CA LYS A 29 -5.19 -1.91 7.89
C LYS A 29 -4.82 -1.28 9.23
N GLU A 30 -5.14 -1.92 10.34
CA GLU A 30 -4.85 -1.44 11.69
C GLU A 30 -3.35 -1.24 11.91
N ALA A 31 -2.52 -2.24 11.56
CA ALA A 31 -1.08 -2.15 11.71
C ALA A 31 -0.45 -1.05 10.87
N TYR A 32 -0.91 -0.88 9.61
CA TYR A 32 -0.36 0.16 8.73
C TYR A 32 -0.91 1.56 9.02
N GLN A 33 -2.12 1.70 9.55
CA GLN A 33 -2.65 2.99 10.01
C GLN A 33 -1.96 3.48 11.27
N ALA A 34 -1.55 2.58 12.15
CA ALA A 34 -0.79 2.88 13.36
C ALA A 34 0.72 2.96 13.13
N LEU A 35 1.17 2.84 11.87
CA LEU A 35 2.56 2.63 11.52
C LEU A 35 3.46 3.78 11.97
N GLY A 36 4.44 3.44 12.82
CA GLY A 36 5.49 4.30 13.35
C GLY A 36 6.62 3.44 13.91
N SER A 37 7.67 4.08 14.43
CA SER A 37 8.82 3.37 15.03
C SER A 37 8.43 2.45 16.19
N GLU A 38 7.30 2.70 16.84
CA GLU A 38 6.83 1.96 18.02
C GLU A 38 6.01 0.72 17.67
N ASN A 39 5.44 0.62 16.45
CA ASN A 39 4.47 -0.43 16.07
C ASN A 39 5.01 -1.42 15.03
N ILE A 40 6.31 -1.45 14.81
CA ILE A 40 6.90 -2.34 13.80
C ILE A 40 6.69 -3.83 14.14
N ALA A 41 6.57 -4.17 15.42
CA ALA A 41 6.28 -5.52 15.89
C ALA A 41 4.89 -6.03 15.44
N ASP A 42 3.89 -5.14 15.38
CA ASP A 42 2.55 -5.47 14.90
C ASP A 42 2.59 -5.82 13.42
N VAL A 43 3.32 -5.01 12.62
CA VAL A 43 3.54 -5.28 11.20
C VAL A 43 4.32 -6.58 11.01
N GLU A 44 5.36 -6.84 11.80
CA GLU A 44 6.13 -8.09 11.75
C GLU A 44 5.26 -9.33 11.97
N SER A 45 4.28 -9.25 12.88
CA SER A 45 3.37 -10.34 13.20
C SER A 45 2.51 -10.81 12.03
N LEU A 46 2.27 -9.95 11.04
CA LEU A 46 1.44 -10.22 9.86
C LEU A 46 2.09 -11.19 8.87
N TYR A 47 3.43 -11.29 8.88
CA TYR A 47 4.20 -11.95 7.84
C TYR A 47 4.74 -13.33 8.26
N THR A 48 4.86 -14.23 7.28
CA THR A 48 5.60 -15.48 7.44
C THR A 48 7.11 -15.21 7.49
N THR A 49 7.89 -16.17 7.96
CA THR A 49 9.37 -16.06 7.98
C THR A 49 9.97 -16.00 6.58
N ASP A 50 9.33 -16.66 5.60
CA ASP A 50 9.74 -16.77 4.20
C ASP A 50 9.04 -15.79 3.27
N ILE A 51 8.47 -14.69 3.80
CA ILE A 51 7.80 -13.64 3.01
C ILE A 51 8.61 -13.20 1.79
N TYR A 52 7.97 -13.10 0.64
CA TYR A 52 8.44 -12.35 -0.52
C TYR A 52 7.67 -11.05 -0.63
N PHE A 53 8.37 -9.93 -0.56
CA PHE A 53 7.85 -8.58 -0.70
C PHE A 53 8.42 -7.93 -1.94
N GLU A 54 7.59 -7.22 -2.68
CA GLU A 54 8.00 -6.44 -3.86
C GLU A 54 7.26 -5.09 -3.88
N ASP A 55 7.99 -4.03 -4.16
CA ASP A 55 7.46 -2.72 -4.52
C ASP A 55 8.11 -2.23 -5.82
N PRO A 56 7.74 -1.05 -6.39
CA PRO A 56 8.33 -0.56 -7.63
C PRO A 56 9.85 -0.37 -7.59
N SER A 57 10.48 -0.38 -6.42
CA SER A 57 11.91 -0.11 -6.22
C SER A 57 12.70 -1.34 -5.77
N HIS A 58 12.06 -2.27 -5.06
CA HIS A 58 12.74 -3.33 -4.31
C HIS A 58 12.03 -4.66 -4.42
N ALA A 59 12.81 -5.74 -4.40
CA ALA A 59 12.35 -7.10 -4.17
C ALA A 59 13.11 -7.67 -2.96
N ILE A 60 12.38 -8.16 -1.97
CA ILE A 60 12.93 -8.53 -0.66
C ILE A 60 12.44 -9.93 -0.28
N GLN A 61 13.37 -10.79 0.10
CA GLN A 61 13.08 -12.13 0.58
C GLN A 61 13.39 -12.23 2.07
N GLY A 62 12.42 -12.78 2.82
CA GLY A 62 12.53 -13.11 4.24
C GLY A 62 12.20 -11.96 5.19
N LYS A 63 11.54 -12.32 6.28
CA LYS A 63 11.01 -11.37 7.27
C LYS A 63 12.07 -10.47 7.90
N PRO A 64 13.26 -10.94 8.30
CA PRO A 64 14.28 -10.05 8.88
C PRO A 64 14.73 -8.95 7.91
N SER A 65 14.83 -9.27 6.61
CA SER A 65 15.19 -8.28 5.58
C SER A 65 14.07 -7.27 5.36
N LEU A 66 12.81 -7.73 5.35
CA LEU A 66 11.65 -6.85 5.23
C LEU A 66 11.53 -5.89 6.42
N MET A 67 11.74 -6.36 7.64
CA MET A 67 11.70 -5.50 8.82
C MET A 67 12.82 -4.45 8.82
N ARG A 68 14.02 -4.79 8.38
CA ARG A 68 15.10 -3.80 8.18
C ARG A 68 14.72 -2.76 7.13
N TYR A 69 14.12 -3.19 6.03
CA TYR A 69 13.65 -2.30 4.98
C TYR A 69 12.63 -1.30 5.52
N PHE A 70 11.59 -1.75 6.20
CA PHE A 70 10.58 -0.87 6.80
C PHE A 70 11.21 0.07 7.84
N SER A 71 12.05 -0.44 8.75
CA SER A 71 12.73 0.41 9.73
C SER A 71 13.56 1.53 9.07
N ASN A 72 14.25 1.22 7.98
CA ASN A 72 15.03 2.23 7.25
C ASN A 72 14.15 3.25 6.54
N GLN A 73 13.04 2.80 5.94
CA GLN A 73 12.06 3.70 5.31
C GLN A 73 11.50 4.70 6.34
N PHE A 74 11.04 4.22 7.50
CA PHE A 74 10.43 5.08 8.51
C PHE A 74 11.42 6.04 9.18
N LYS A 75 12.68 5.63 9.37
CA LYS A 75 13.72 6.53 9.89
C LYS A 75 13.99 7.73 8.98
N ASN A 76 13.75 7.60 7.69
CA ASN A 76 14.02 8.63 6.70
C ASN A 76 12.81 9.52 6.39
N LEU A 77 11.63 9.20 6.95
CA LEU A 77 10.40 9.96 6.74
C LEU A 77 10.07 10.76 8.00
N ASP A 78 9.67 12.01 7.82
CA ASP A 78 9.19 12.85 8.93
C ASP A 78 7.80 12.37 9.38
N LYS A 79 6.96 11.95 8.42
CA LYS A 79 5.63 11.39 8.66
C LYS A 79 5.22 10.48 7.51
N CYS A 80 4.55 9.37 7.87
CA CYS A 80 3.89 8.48 6.92
C CYS A 80 2.56 8.02 7.50
N SER A 81 1.50 8.06 6.70
CA SER A 81 0.20 7.52 7.10
C SER A 81 -0.53 6.94 5.90
N PHE A 82 -1.41 5.96 6.16
CA PHE A 82 -2.20 5.28 5.14
C PHE A 82 -3.69 5.52 5.38
N LYS A 83 -4.42 5.74 4.28
CA LYS A 83 -5.87 5.70 4.25
C LYS A 83 -6.27 4.58 3.28
N PHE A 84 -6.87 3.51 3.80
CA PHE A 84 -7.39 2.42 2.99
C PHE A 84 -8.78 2.77 2.44
N HIS A 85 -9.08 2.27 1.24
CA HIS A 85 -10.34 2.48 0.55
C HIS A 85 -11.07 1.15 0.35
N SER A 86 -10.90 0.52 -0.81
CA SER A 86 -11.53 -0.76 -1.14
C SER A 86 -10.67 -1.94 -0.71
N THR A 87 -11.33 -3.02 -0.30
CA THR A 87 -10.68 -4.30 -0.02
C THR A 87 -11.51 -5.40 -0.66
N ILE A 88 -10.85 -6.27 -1.41
CA ILE A 88 -11.43 -7.45 -2.02
C ILE A 88 -10.63 -8.64 -1.52
N THR A 89 -11.32 -9.64 -1.00
CA THR A 89 -10.72 -10.86 -0.47
C THR A 89 -11.35 -12.08 -1.10
N ASN A 90 -10.58 -13.14 -1.24
CA ASN A 90 -11.05 -14.50 -1.38
C ASN A 90 -10.42 -15.36 -0.26
N GLU A 91 -10.36 -16.68 -0.40
CA GLU A 91 -9.83 -17.56 0.63
C GLU A 91 -8.35 -17.33 0.95
N THR A 92 -7.56 -16.95 -0.05
CA THR A 92 -6.08 -16.84 0.03
C THR A 92 -5.51 -15.50 -0.40
N ASP A 93 -6.29 -14.71 -1.12
CA ASP A 93 -5.79 -13.47 -1.74
C ASP A 93 -6.53 -12.26 -1.18
N ILE A 94 -5.79 -11.17 -1.02
CA ILE A 94 -6.27 -9.88 -0.54
C ILE A 94 -5.79 -8.81 -1.51
N PHE A 95 -6.72 -8.03 -2.06
CA PHE A 95 -6.43 -6.79 -2.78
C PHE A 95 -6.97 -5.62 -1.98
N MET A 96 -6.17 -4.60 -1.81
CA MET A 96 -6.60 -3.38 -1.14
C MET A 96 -6.02 -2.14 -1.81
N THR A 97 -6.87 -1.14 -2.01
CA THR A 97 -6.45 0.17 -2.51
C THR A 97 -6.26 1.13 -1.34
N TRP A 98 -5.28 2.01 -1.47
CA TRP A 98 -4.92 2.95 -0.42
C TRP A 98 -4.39 4.27 -0.98
N THR A 99 -4.41 5.29 -0.14
CA THR A 99 -3.64 6.51 -0.31
C THR A 99 -2.62 6.59 0.81
N MET A 100 -1.36 6.73 0.46
CA MET A 100 -0.26 7.02 1.38
C MET A 100 0.02 8.52 1.39
N PHE A 101 0.18 9.09 2.57
CA PHE A 101 0.56 10.48 2.79
C PHE A 101 1.95 10.49 3.42
N VAL A 102 2.91 11.08 2.72
CA VAL A 102 4.32 11.09 3.11
C VAL A 102 4.83 12.52 3.23
N ASN A 103 5.56 12.80 4.31
CA ASN A 103 6.31 14.03 4.46
C ASN A 103 7.80 13.69 4.56
N HIS A 104 8.61 14.43 3.81
CA HIS A 104 10.07 14.34 3.85
C HIS A 104 10.65 15.72 3.67
N SER A 105 11.42 16.19 4.64
CA SER A 105 11.97 17.57 4.69
C SER A 105 12.79 17.97 3.44
N LYS A 106 13.43 17.01 2.76
CA LYS A 106 14.19 17.23 1.53
C LYS A 106 13.34 17.17 0.24
N LEU A 107 12.05 16.83 0.33
CA LEU A 107 11.15 16.76 -0.81
C LEU A 107 10.07 17.82 -0.66
N ARG A 108 9.80 18.59 -1.72
CA ARG A 108 8.78 19.67 -1.78
C ARG A 108 8.81 20.62 -0.57
N GLY A 109 9.97 20.86 0.04
CA GLY A 109 10.05 21.72 1.22
C GLY A 109 9.33 21.16 2.47
N GLY A 110 9.10 19.84 2.53
CA GLY A 110 8.39 19.18 3.64
C GLY A 110 6.88 19.11 3.48
N GLU A 111 6.32 19.55 2.33
CA GLU A 111 4.89 19.40 2.04
C GLU A 111 4.49 17.92 1.93
N THR A 112 3.22 17.65 2.24
CA THR A 112 2.68 16.28 2.12
C THR A 112 2.60 15.85 0.66
N ILE A 113 3.22 14.72 0.35
CA ILE A 113 3.11 14.02 -0.92
C ILE A 113 2.01 12.96 -0.78
N ARG A 114 1.06 12.98 -1.70
CA ARG A 114 -0.03 12.01 -1.77
C ARG A 114 0.27 10.99 -2.86
N VAL A 115 0.26 9.70 -2.51
CA VAL A 115 0.52 8.59 -3.43
C VAL A 115 -0.61 7.60 -3.35
N GLU A 116 -1.22 7.28 -4.48
CA GLU A 116 -2.24 6.24 -4.58
C GLU A 116 -1.59 4.92 -4.97
N GLY A 117 -2.06 3.84 -4.38
CA GLY A 117 -1.53 2.52 -4.66
C GLY A 117 -2.48 1.40 -4.33
N THR A 118 -2.01 0.20 -4.66
CA THR A 118 -2.70 -1.06 -4.42
C THR A 118 -1.72 -2.08 -3.90
N SER A 119 -2.11 -2.83 -2.87
CA SER A 119 -1.39 -4.01 -2.41
C SER A 119 -2.11 -5.28 -2.85
N TYR A 120 -1.34 -6.22 -3.36
CA TYR A 120 -1.73 -7.60 -3.56
C TYR A 120 -1.02 -8.49 -2.55
N LEU A 121 -1.80 -9.18 -1.71
CA LEU A 121 -1.28 -10.05 -0.66
C LEU A 121 -1.78 -11.48 -0.90
N ARG A 122 -0.90 -12.46 -0.65
CA ARG A 122 -1.30 -13.87 -0.58
C ARG A 122 -1.04 -14.43 0.80
N THR A 123 -1.97 -15.24 1.28
CA THR A 123 -2.01 -15.68 2.67
C THR A 123 -1.86 -17.19 2.78
N ARG A 124 -1.21 -17.61 3.87
CA ARG A 124 -1.04 -19.01 4.26
C ARG A 124 -1.02 -19.09 5.78
N ASN A 125 -1.88 -19.94 6.35
CA ASN A 125 -2.00 -20.12 7.80
C ASN A 125 -2.22 -18.79 8.56
N GLY A 126 -3.09 -17.92 8.04
CA GLY A 126 -3.41 -16.63 8.68
C GLY A 126 -2.28 -15.60 8.65
N LYS A 127 -1.26 -15.78 7.80
CA LYS A 127 -0.14 -14.86 7.61
C LYS A 127 0.14 -14.62 6.13
N ILE A 128 0.77 -13.48 5.83
CA ILE A 128 1.14 -13.06 4.48
C ILE A 128 2.49 -13.68 4.12
N TYR A 129 2.54 -14.44 3.02
CA TYR A 129 3.78 -14.99 2.49
C TYR A 129 4.22 -14.34 1.18
N TYR A 130 3.32 -13.58 0.53
CA TYR A 130 3.59 -12.77 -0.64
C TYR A 130 2.91 -11.42 -0.51
N HIS A 131 3.63 -10.33 -0.75
CA HIS A 131 3.14 -8.97 -0.73
C HIS A 131 3.72 -8.19 -1.89
N ARG A 132 2.87 -7.63 -2.74
CA ARG A 132 3.31 -6.75 -3.81
C ARG A 132 2.53 -5.46 -3.79
N ASP A 133 3.28 -4.35 -3.73
CA ASP A 133 2.75 -3.00 -3.83
C ASP A 133 2.90 -2.45 -5.25
N TYR A 134 1.86 -1.80 -5.73
CA TYR A 134 1.80 -1.09 -7.00
C TYR A 134 1.49 0.37 -6.74
N PHE A 135 2.41 1.25 -7.06
CA PHE A 135 2.20 2.69 -6.99
C PHE A 135 3.12 3.44 -7.95
N ASP A 136 2.80 4.71 -8.23
CA ASP A 136 3.61 5.55 -9.11
C ASP A 136 4.81 6.14 -8.36
N MET A 137 6.00 5.56 -8.59
CA MET A 137 7.27 6.10 -8.07
C MET A 137 7.58 7.49 -8.59
N GLY A 138 7.10 7.84 -9.79
CA GLY A 138 7.22 9.18 -10.35
C GLY A 138 6.51 10.20 -9.48
N ALA A 139 5.24 9.94 -9.18
CA ALA A 139 4.42 10.78 -8.31
C ALA A 139 4.96 10.82 -6.87
N MET A 140 5.52 9.71 -6.37
CA MET A 140 6.07 9.66 -5.02
C MET A 140 7.39 10.41 -4.87
N LEU A 141 8.32 10.25 -5.81
CA LEU A 141 9.70 10.70 -5.66
C LEU A 141 10.19 11.59 -6.81
N TYR A 142 10.16 11.08 -8.06
CA TYR A 142 10.91 11.67 -9.15
C TYR A 142 10.39 13.05 -9.57
N GLU A 143 9.08 13.28 -9.49
CA GLU A 143 8.47 14.56 -9.84
C GLU A 143 8.81 15.67 -8.84
N HIS A 144 9.29 15.32 -7.65
CA HIS A 144 9.64 16.25 -6.58
C HIS A 144 11.14 16.60 -6.57
N LEU A 145 11.95 15.95 -7.42
CA LEU A 145 13.36 16.30 -7.60
C LEU A 145 13.49 17.49 -8.56
N PRO A 146 14.27 18.55 -8.20
CA PRO A 146 14.21 19.87 -8.88
C PRO A 146 14.44 19.85 -10.40
N LEU A 147 15.36 19.01 -10.90
CA LEU A 147 15.65 18.91 -12.34
C LEU A 147 14.85 17.80 -13.03
N ILE A 148 14.78 16.65 -12.42
CA ILE A 148 14.13 15.44 -12.96
C ILE A 148 12.61 15.66 -13.04
N GLY A 149 12.02 16.27 -12.03
CA GLY A 149 10.58 16.55 -12.00
C GLY A 149 10.10 17.37 -13.19
N ARG A 150 10.85 18.41 -13.58
CA ARG A 150 10.51 19.24 -14.76
C ARG A 150 10.54 18.44 -16.07
N ILE A 151 11.51 17.50 -16.19
CA ILE A 151 11.63 16.65 -17.38
C ILE A 151 10.46 15.67 -17.44
N ILE A 152 10.15 14.99 -16.33
CA ILE A 152 9.06 14.02 -16.25
C ILE A 152 7.72 14.69 -16.56
N GLN A 153 7.44 15.86 -15.99
CA GLN A 153 6.20 16.60 -16.25
C GLN A 153 6.06 16.98 -17.71
N ARG A 154 7.15 17.42 -18.38
CA ARG A 154 7.13 17.71 -19.82
C ARG A 154 6.84 16.45 -20.66
N ILE A 155 7.40 15.31 -20.29
CA ILE A 155 7.15 14.03 -20.98
C ILE A 155 5.67 13.64 -20.81
N LYS A 156 5.15 13.66 -19.58
CA LYS A 156 3.72 13.35 -19.29
C LYS A 156 2.76 14.24 -20.09
N GLN A 157 3.03 15.55 -20.19
CA GLN A 157 2.21 16.48 -20.97
C GLN A 157 2.20 16.15 -22.46
N ARG A 158 3.30 15.64 -23.02
CA ARG A 158 3.38 15.26 -24.45
C ARG A 158 2.69 13.93 -24.75
N LEU A 159 2.60 13.03 -23.77
CA LEU A 159 1.93 11.73 -23.95
C LEU A 159 0.40 11.83 -23.93
N GLY A 160 -0.15 12.93 -23.44
CA GLY A 160 -1.60 13.19 -23.40
C GLY A 160 -2.15 14.01 -24.57
N GLN A 161 -1.31 14.34 -25.56
CA GLN A 161 -1.68 15.00 -26.82
C GLN A 161 -1.60 13.96 -27.94
#